data_f28777cdf430c6937c2ec26884691691
#
_entry.id   f28777cdf430c6937c2ec26884691691
#
_cell.length_a   1.000
_cell.length_b   1.000
_cell.length_c   1.000
_cell.angle_alpha   90.00
_cell.angle_beta   90.00
_cell.angle_gamma   90.00
#
_symmetry.space_group_name_H-M   'P 1'
#
loop_
_entity.id
_entity.type
_entity.pdbx_description
1 polymer ?
#
loop_
_entity_poly.entity_id
_entity_poly.type
_entity_poly.pdbx_seq_one_letter_code
_entity_poly.pdbx_strand_id
1 'polypeptide(L)'
;MKKGKRRMTTDEYRKIVSASVSEEAEQIHLMQWCTWAQSKYPELEAIYHVPNEGKRSAVTGGKLRQMGLRSGVPDICLPVPKGEYIGLYIELKKVGGRLTDNQAVWLEMLERYGHCVAVCYGAEEAETVITSYLEQDIGMLDRHTLKQSRGDFKELKKRRKTLGKALYEKAICIAMAILQSAATVADIMINGAITGRSLVIVLALSIAALFTMIREVGLGRG
;
A
#
# COMPACT_ATOMS: atom_id res chain seq x y z
N MET A 1 47.03 -21.92 0.59
CA MET A 1 46.00 -22.09 1.59
C MET A 1 44.64 -22.15 0.89
N LYS A 2 43.98 -23.32 0.89
CA LYS A 2 42.61 -23.47 0.33
C LYS A 2 41.62 -22.85 1.33
N LYS A 3 40.92 -21.76 0.95
CA LYS A 3 39.78 -21.24 1.74
C LYS A 3 38.71 -22.34 1.86
N GLY A 4 38.52 -22.85 3.09
CA GLY A 4 37.49 -23.83 3.38
C GLY A 4 36.11 -23.24 2.98
N LYS A 5 35.32 -23.99 2.19
CA LYS A 5 33.95 -23.65 1.87
C LYS A 5 33.15 -23.61 3.21
N ARG A 6 32.72 -22.43 3.62
CA ARG A 6 31.79 -22.27 4.77
C ARG A 6 30.54 -23.07 4.45
N ARG A 7 30.14 -23.99 5.33
CA ARG A 7 28.85 -24.68 5.24
C ARG A 7 27.75 -23.67 5.60
N MET A 8 26.75 -23.60 4.74
CA MET A 8 25.55 -22.80 4.97
C MET A 8 24.74 -23.40 6.12
N THR A 9 24.22 -22.57 7.01
CA THR A 9 23.29 -23.03 8.06
C THR A 9 21.91 -23.32 7.48
N THR A 10 21.11 -24.12 8.19
CA THR A 10 19.73 -24.42 7.77
C THR A 10 18.91 -23.14 7.62
N ASP A 11 19.11 -22.14 8.48
CA ASP A 11 18.41 -20.87 8.44
C ASP A 11 18.85 -19.99 7.26
N GLU A 12 20.15 -20.00 6.91
CA GLU A 12 20.66 -19.33 5.71
C GLU A 12 20.06 -19.97 4.44
N TYR A 13 19.99 -21.30 4.40
CA TYR A 13 19.36 -22.03 3.30
C TYR A 13 17.87 -21.71 3.16
N ARG A 14 17.10 -21.75 4.28
CA ARG A 14 15.67 -21.39 4.29
C ARG A 14 15.45 -19.97 3.78
N LYS A 15 16.25 -18.98 4.21
CA LYS A 15 16.18 -17.60 3.73
C LYS A 15 16.42 -17.47 2.23
N ILE A 16 17.36 -18.23 1.68
CA ILE A 16 17.63 -18.19 0.23
C ILE A 16 16.50 -18.83 -0.55
N VAL A 17 15.98 -19.97 -0.09
CA VAL A 17 14.86 -20.65 -0.74
C VAL A 17 13.61 -19.79 -0.69
N SER A 18 13.23 -19.25 0.45
CA SER A 18 12.06 -18.38 0.59
C SER A 18 12.18 -17.07 -0.21
N ALA A 19 13.38 -16.53 -0.37
CA ALA A 19 13.60 -15.35 -1.22
C ALA A 19 13.43 -15.64 -2.73
N SER A 20 13.52 -16.92 -3.14
CA SER A 20 13.36 -17.35 -4.54
C SER A 20 11.91 -17.73 -4.90
N VAL A 21 11.05 -17.92 -3.91
CA VAL A 21 9.64 -18.28 -4.10
C VAL A 21 8.80 -17.04 -4.46
N SER A 22 7.89 -17.17 -5.42
CA SER A 22 6.96 -16.09 -5.79
C SER A 22 5.84 -15.92 -4.74
N GLU A 23 5.26 -14.73 -4.63
CA GLU A 23 4.09 -14.48 -3.76
C GLU A 23 2.93 -15.41 -4.12
N GLU A 24 2.73 -15.69 -5.41
CA GLU A 24 1.72 -16.64 -5.89
C GLU A 24 1.95 -18.07 -5.37
N ALA A 25 3.21 -18.54 -5.39
CA ALA A 25 3.54 -19.89 -4.89
C ALA A 25 3.35 -19.99 -3.37
N GLU A 26 3.71 -18.94 -2.62
CA GLU A 26 3.45 -18.86 -1.16
C GLU A 26 1.96 -18.87 -0.88
N GLN A 27 1.17 -18.15 -1.66
CA GLN A 27 -0.29 -18.13 -1.49
C GLN A 27 -0.92 -19.49 -1.79
N ILE A 28 -0.48 -20.18 -2.86
CA ILE A 28 -0.95 -21.53 -3.17
C ILE A 28 -0.63 -22.49 -2.01
N HIS A 29 0.59 -22.41 -1.48
CA HIS A 29 1.01 -23.24 -0.33
C HIS A 29 0.13 -22.97 0.89
N LEU A 30 -0.09 -21.71 1.23
CA LEU A 30 -0.96 -21.32 2.33
C LEU A 30 -2.38 -21.86 2.17
N MET A 31 -2.99 -21.74 1.00
CA MET A 31 -4.36 -22.20 0.77
C MET A 31 -4.46 -23.74 0.80
N GLN A 32 -3.42 -24.47 0.37
CA GLN A 32 -3.34 -25.92 0.52
C GLN A 32 -3.25 -26.31 2.01
N TRP A 33 -2.40 -25.64 2.77
CA TRP A 33 -2.31 -25.83 4.22
C TRP A 33 -3.66 -25.55 4.89
N CYS A 34 -4.33 -24.47 4.57
CA CYS A 34 -5.67 -24.16 5.09
C CYS A 34 -6.65 -25.31 4.84
N THR A 35 -6.62 -25.90 3.63
CA THR A 35 -7.49 -27.05 3.30
C THR A 35 -7.20 -28.26 4.19
N TRP A 36 -5.95 -28.58 4.47
CA TRP A 36 -5.61 -29.71 5.36
C TRP A 36 -5.93 -29.39 6.82
N ALA A 37 -5.71 -28.16 7.24
CA ALA A 37 -5.92 -27.72 8.62
C ALA A 37 -7.41 -27.59 8.99
N GLN A 38 -8.36 -27.65 8.01
CA GLN A 38 -9.81 -27.62 8.28
C GLN A 38 -10.27 -28.73 9.21
N SER A 39 -9.60 -29.90 9.20
CA SER A 39 -9.90 -30.98 10.14
C SER A 39 -9.70 -30.59 11.59
N LYS A 40 -8.74 -29.68 11.88
CA LYS A 40 -8.47 -29.15 13.21
C LYS A 40 -9.18 -27.82 13.46
N TYR A 41 -9.29 -26.99 12.44
CA TYR A 41 -9.86 -25.65 12.47
C TYR A 41 -10.96 -25.51 11.42
N PRO A 42 -12.20 -25.94 11.72
CA PRO A 42 -13.31 -25.90 10.77
C PRO A 42 -13.60 -24.48 10.22
N GLU A 43 -13.23 -23.44 10.98
CA GLU A 43 -13.38 -22.04 10.56
C GLU A 43 -12.63 -21.70 9.26
N LEU A 44 -11.59 -22.47 8.92
CA LEU A 44 -10.84 -22.31 7.68
C LEU A 44 -11.64 -22.64 6.41
N GLU A 45 -12.84 -23.22 6.55
CA GLU A 45 -13.78 -23.35 5.43
C GLU A 45 -14.19 -21.96 4.89
N ALA A 46 -14.21 -20.95 5.74
CA ALA A 46 -14.59 -19.59 5.39
C ALA A 46 -13.42 -18.72 4.86
N ILE A 47 -12.19 -19.24 4.84
CA ILE A 47 -11.03 -18.46 4.34
C ILE A 47 -11.08 -18.34 2.82
N TYR A 48 -10.76 -17.15 2.31
CA TYR A 48 -10.70 -16.94 0.87
C TYR A 48 -9.62 -15.93 0.48
N HIS A 49 -9.21 -16.03 -0.78
CA HIS A 49 -8.32 -15.08 -1.44
C HIS A 49 -9.10 -13.95 -2.11
N VAL A 50 -8.59 -12.72 -2.02
CA VAL A 50 -9.14 -11.54 -2.69
C VAL A 50 -8.36 -11.29 -3.99
N PRO A 51 -8.94 -11.50 -5.19
CA PRO A 51 -8.21 -11.43 -6.45
C PRO A 51 -7.94 -9.98 -6.88
N ASN A 52 -6.96 -9.35 -6.26
CA ASN A 52 -6.56 -7.96 -6.55
C ASN A 52 -5.44 -7.86 -7.57
N GLU A 53 -4.74 -8.93 -7.86
CA GLU A 53 -3.55 -8.97 -8.70
C GLU A 53 -3.84 -9.29 -10.18
N GLY A 54 -2.87 -9.03 -11.03
CA GLY A 54 -2.87 -9.35 -12.45
C GLY A 54 -2.84 -8.13 -13.36
N LYS A 55 -2.01 -8.22 -14.41
CA LYS A 55 -1.97 -7.24 -15.49
C LYS A 55 -3.29 -7.25 -16.25
N ARG A 56 -4.02 -6.15 -16.20
CA ARG A 56 -5.30 -5.98 -16.87
C ARG A 56 -5.22 -4.85 -17.89
N SER A 57 -5.98 -4.96 -18.99
CA SER A 57 -6.12 -3.82 -19.92
C SER A 57 -6.75 -2.63 -19.20
N ALA A 58 -6.46 -1.41 -19.64
CA ALA A 58 -7.02 -0.19 -19.07
C ALA A 58 -8.56 -0.21 -19.06
N VAL A 59 -9.17 -0.77 -20.10
CA VAL A 59 -10.63 -0.89 -20.24
C VAL A 59 -11.18 -1.86 -19.20
N THR A 60 -10.59 -3.07 -19.07
CA THR A 60 -11.00 -4.07 -18.09
C THR A 60 -10.81 -3.56 -16.67
N GLY A 61 -9.67 -2.92 -16.38
CA GLY A 61 -9.39 -2.31 -15.07
C GLY A 61 -10.37 -1.18 -14.73
N GLY A 62 -10.78 -0.37 -15.72
CA GLY A 62 -11.80 0.67 -15.57
C GLY A 62 -13.16 0.09 -15.18
N LYS A 63 -13.62 -0.94 -15.91
CA LYS A 63 -14.90 -1.63 -15.63
C LYS A 63 -14.90 -2.26 -14.23
N LEU A 64 -13.82 -2.97 -13.86
CA LEU A 64 -13.72 -3.60 -12.54
C LEU A 64 -13.73 -2.58 -11.40
N ARG A 65 -13.09 -1.41 -11.56
CA ARG A 65 -13.18 -0.32 -10.59
C ARG A 65 -14.60 0.22 -10.42
N GLN A 66 -15.36 0.34 -11.52
CA GLN A 66 -16.78 0.73 -11.47
C GLN A 66 -17.61 -0.33 -10.75
N MET A 67 -17.28 -1.62 -10.90
CA MET A 67 -17.88 -2.74 -10.18
C MET A 67 -17.45 -2.86 -8.72
N GLY A 68 -16.57 -1.97 -8.23
CA GLY A 68 -16.17 -1.93 -6.82
C GLY A 68 -14.79 -2.52 -6.53
N LEU A 69 -14.02 -2.97 -7.53
CA LEU A 69 -12.64 -3.40 -7.28
C LEU A 69 -11.82 -2.26 -6.69
N ARG A 70 -11.17 -2.54 -5.57
CA ARG A 70 -10.32 -1.58 -4.86
C ARG A 70 -8.87 -2.07 -4.83
N SER A 71 -7.94 -1.17 -5.12
CA SER A 71 -6.51 -1.45 -5.01
C SER A 71 -6.08 -1.46 -3.54
N GLY A 72 -5.24 -2.42 -3.18
CA GLY A 72 -4.61 -2.50 -1.86
C GLY A 72 -5.44 -3.23 -0.80
N VAL A 73 -6.56 -3.86 -1.18
CA VAL A 73 -7.27 -4.79 -0.28
C VAL A 73 -6.33 -5.96 0.02
N PRO A 74 -6.18 -6.41 1.28
CA PRO A 74 -5.31 -7.53 1.62
C PRO A 74 -5.66 -8.82 0.89
N ASP A 75 -4.66 -9.67 0.66
CA ASP A 75 -4.75 -10.85 -0.20
C ASP A 75 -5.67 -11.93 0.35
N ILE A 76 -5.70 -12.12 1.68
CA ILE A 76 -6.44 -13.20 2.35
C ILE A 76 -7.40 -12.60 3.37
N CYS A 77 -8.61 -13.16 3.41
CA CYS A 77 -9.64 -12.83 4.38
C CYS A 77 -10.18 -14.09 5.07
N LEU A 78 -10.24 -14.08 6.39
CA LEU A 78 -10.98 -15.04 7.21
C LEU A 78 -12.05 -14.25 8.01
N PRO A 79 -13.31 -14.24 7.56
CA PRO A 79 -14.40 -13.44 8.14
C PRO A 79 -15.04 -14.14 9.37
N VAL A 80 -14.24 -14.78 10.19
CA VAL A 80 -14.69 -15.48 11.40
C VAL A 80 -14.24 -14.71 12.62
N PRO A 81 -15.15 -14.25 13.50
CA PRO A 81 -14.78 -13.52 14.69
C PRO A 81 -14.07 -14.42 15.70
N LYS A 82 -13.00 -13.91 16.32
CA LYS A 82 -12.27 -14.56 17.40
C LYS A 82 -11.79 -13.53 18.43
N GLY A 83 -12.06 -13.78 19.70
CA GLY A 83 -11.73 -12.87 20.78
C GLY A 83 -12.39 -11.50 20.58
N GLU A 84 -11.60 -10.45 20.56
CA GLU A 84 -12.04 -9.07 20.32
C GLU A 84 -12.13 -8.69 18.83
N TYR A 85 -11.67 -9.57 17.93
CA TYR A 85 -11.62 -9.27 16.49
C TYR A 85 -12.83 -9.85 15.74
N ILE A 86 -13.33 -9.09 14.79
CA ILE A 86 -14.48 -9.47 13.95
C ILE A 86 -14.10 -10.25 12.68
N GLY A 87 -12.81 -10.43 12.43
CA GLY A 87 -12.23 -11.18 11.31
C GLY A 87 -10.74 -10.96 11.22
N LEU A 88 -10.06 -11.74 10.37
CA LEU A 88 -8.62 -11.64 10.11
C LEU A 88 -8.37 -11.29 8.65
N TYR A 89 -7.48 -10.34 8.41
CA TYR A 89 -6.97 -10.01 7.07
C TYR A 89 -5.45 -10.14 7.06
N ILE A 90 -4.93 -10.80 6.02
CA ILE A 90 -3.50 -11.01 5.83
C ILE A 90 -3.09 -10.44 4.47
N GLU A 91 -2.09 -9.59 4.48
CA GLU A 91 -1.33 -9.19 3.30
C GLU A 91 -0.10 -10.11 3.19
N LEU A 92 -0.02 -10.88 2.11
CA LEU A 92 1.08 -11.81 1.89
C LEU A 92 2.18 -11.15 1.08
N LYS A 93 3.43 -11.30 1.52
CA LYS A 93 4.61 -10.76 0.86
C LYS A 93 5.68 -11.82 0.73
N LYS A 94 6.44 -11.76 -0.36
CA LYS A 94 7.72 -12.47 -0.41
C LYS A 94 8.73 -11.84 0.56
N VAL A 95 9.70 -12.61 1.00
CA VAL A 95 10.80 -12.12 1.85
C VAL A 95 11.48 -10.90 1.21
N GLY A 96 11.53 -9.78 1.93
CA GLY A 96 12.06 -8.51 1.45
C GLY A 96 11.09 -7.67 0.63
N GLY A 97 9.85 -8.14 0.41
CA GLY A 97 8.77 -7.34 -0.17
C GLY A 97 8.41 -6.14 0.71
N ARG A 98 7.74 -5.16 0.14
CA ARG A 98 7.29 -3.95 0.85
C ARG A 98 5.82 -3.70 0.60
N LEU A 99 5.15 -3.16 1.61
CA LEU A 99 3.78 -2.67 1.47
C LEU A 99 3.75 -1.46 0.54
N THR A 100 2.72 -1.41 -0.28
CA THR A 100 2.33 -0.19 -0.99
C THR A 100 1.53 0.73 -0.09
N ASP A 101 1.45 2.03 -0.43
CA ASP A 101 0.65 3.00 0.33
C ASP A 101 -0.83 2.60 0.41
N ASN A 102 -1.38 2.04 -0.68
CA ASN A 102 -2.78 1.60 -0.70
C ASN A 102 -3.02 0.42 0.24
N GLN A 103 -2.12 -0.56 0.29
CA GLN A 103 -2.19 -1.70 1.20
C GLN A 103 -2.12 -1.24 2.66
N ALA A 104 -1.18 -0.33 2.98
CA ALA A 104 -1.07 0.23 4.33
C ALA A 104 -2.36 0.95 4.77
N VAL A 105 -2.98 1.72 3.86
CA VAL A 105 -4.26 2.41 4.14
C VAL A 105 -5.37 1.40 4.45
N TRP A 106 -5.46 0.32 3.68
CA TRP A 106 -6.46 -0.71 3.89
C TRP A 106 -6.28 -1.41 5.23
N LEU A 107 -5.06 -1.82 5.56
CA LEU A 107 -4.77 -2.48 6.83
C LEU A 107 -5.07 -1.56 8.02
N GLU A 108 -4.66 -0.27 7.98
CA GLU A 108 -4.99 0.71 9.03
C GLU A 108 -6.51 0.91 9.18
N MET A 109 -7.24 0.91 8.07
CA MET A 109 -8.70 1.05 8.08
C MET A 109 -9.37 -0.19 8.70
N LEU A 110 -8.96 -1.39 8.30
CA LEU A 110 -9.49 -2.65 8.81
C LEU A 110 -9.20 -2.83 10.31
N GLU A 111 -7.97 -2.51 10.76
CA GLU A 111 -7.63 -2.51 12.19
C GLU A 111 -8.53 -1.57 12.99
N ARG A 112 -8.78 -0.36 12.48
CA ARG A 112 -9.68 0.63 13.12
C ARG A 112 -11.12 0.14 13.21
N TYR A 113 -11.56 -0.70 12.28
CA TYR A 113 -12.89 -1.31 12.31
C TYR A 113 -12.96 -2.63 13.12
N GLY A 114 -11.90 -2.98 13.85
CA GLY A 114 -11.90 -4.11 14.76
C GLY A 114 -11.48 -5.44 14.13
N HIS A 115 -10.88 -5.43 12.94
CA HIS A 115 -10.28 -6.62 12.37
C HIS A 115 -8.85 -6.85 12.88
N CYS A 116 -8.46 -8.10 13.05
CA CYS A 116 -7.06 -8.47 13.15
C CYS A 116 -6.42 -8.30 11.76
N VAL A 117 -5.28 -7.63 11.69
CA VAL A 117 -4.56 -7.43 10.43
C VAL A 117 -3.11 -7.86 10.59
N ALA A 118 -2.58 -8.52 9.56
CA ALA A 118 -1.20 -8.96 9.55
C ALA A 118 -0.56 -8.78 8.17
N VAL A 119 0.76 -8.55 8.15
CA VAL A 119 1.60 -8.65 6.96
C VAL A 119 2.52 -9.83 7.19
N CYS A 120 2.43 -10.84 6.33
CA CYS A 120 3.16 -12.09 6.48
C CYS A 120 4.16 -12.26 5.34
N TYR A 121 5.38 -12.60 5.68
CA TYR A 121 6.46 -12.84 4.72
C TYR A 121 6.62 -14.33 4.47
N GLY A 122 5.83 -14.87 3.54
CA GLY A 122 5.73 -16.28 3.21
C GLY A 122 4.56 -17.00 3.90
N ALA A 123 4.27 -18.21 3.42
CA ALA A 123 3.16 -19.02 3.90
C ALA A 123 3.33 -19.44 5.37
N GLU A 124 4.53 -19.81 5.79
CA GLU A 124 4.83 -20.31 7.14
C GLU A 124 4.49 -19.27 8.23
N GLU A 125 4.75 -17.98 7.96
CA GLU A 125 4.38 -16.89 8.87
C GLU A 125 2.85 -16.69 8.88
N ALA A 126 2.20 -16.78 7.72
CA ALA A 126 0.75 -16.68 7.63
C ALA A 126 0.02 -17.83 8.34
N GLU A 127 0.53 -19.07 8.24
CA GLU A 127 0.05 -20.24 8.97
C GLU A 127 0.12 -20.02 10.51
N THR A 128 1.25 -19.47 10.97
CA THR A 128 1.44 -19.12 12.39
C THR A 128 0.42 -18.08 12.85
N VAL A 129 0.19 -17.03 12.04
CA VAL A 129 -0.80 -15.99 12.36
C VAL A 129 -2.21 -16.55 12.40
N ILE A 130 -2.59 -17.34 11.41
CA ILE A 130 -3.93 -17.96 11.35
C ILE A 130 -4.15 -18.87 12.58
N THR A 131 -3.17 -19.72 12.88
CA THR A 131 -3.24 -20.61 14.03
C THR A 131 -3.39 -19.83 15.34
N SER A 132 -2.55 -18.82 15.55
CA SER A 132 -2.59 -17.96 16.74
C SER A 132 -3.91 -17.19 16.85
N TYR A 133 -4.47 -16.75 15.73
CA TYR A 133 -5.77 -16.09 15.67
C TYR A 133 -6.89 -17.03 16.08
N LEU A 134 -6.92 -18.26 15.54
CA LEU A 134 -7.94 -19.27 15.84
C LEU A 134 -7.84 -19.80 17.26
N GLU A 135 -6.64 -19.97 17.79
CA GLU A 135 -6.38 -20.42 19.18
C GLU A 135 -6.44 -19.27 20.20
N GLN A 136 -6.61 -18.02 19.73
CA GLN A 136 -6.62 -16.81 20.57
C GLN A 136 -5.31 -16.60 21.34
N ASP A 137 -4.19 -17.05 20.79
CA ASP A 137 -2.86 -16.78 21.33
C ASP A 137 -2.36 -15.38 20.90
N ILE A 138 -2.98 -14.37 21.51
CA ILE A 138 -2.68 -12.96 21.26
C ILE A 138 -1.22 -12.63 21.57
N GLY A 139 -0.62 -13.32 22.54
CA GLY A 139 0.79 -13.11 22.90
C GLY A 139 1.76 -13.53 21.79
N MET A 140 1.40 -14.52 20.99
CA MET A 140 2.16 -14.95 19.81
C MET A 140 1.93 -13.99 18.63
N LEU A 141 0.69 -13.57 18.37
CA LEU A 141 0.34 -12.55 17.39
C LEU A 141 1.11 -11.24 17.61
N ASP A 142 1.21 -10.79 18.86
CA ASP A 142 1.89 -9.53 19.22
C ASP A 142 3.42 -9.63 19.03
N ARG A 143 4.00 -10.81 19.19
CA ARG A 143 5.46 -11.00 19.11
C ARG A 143 6.02 -11.10 17.71
N HIS A 144 5.31 -11.73 16.77
CA HIS A 144 5.88 -12.09 15.47
C HIS A 144 5.39 -11.25 14.28
N THR A 145 4.14 -10.79 14.29
CA THR A 145 3.53 -10.16 13.11
C THR A 145 3.07 -8.73 13.32
N LEU A 146 2.34 -8.46 14.39
CA LEU A 146 1.82 -7.12 14.65
C LEU A 146 2.93 -6.11 14.97
N LYS A 147 4.03 -6.55 15.57
CA LYS A 147 5.16 -5.67 15.93
C LYS A 147 5.93 -5.20 14.70
N GLN A 148 6.15 -6.09 13.75
CA GLN A 148 6.81 -5.80 12.47
C GLN A 148 5.89 -4.99 11.57
N SER A 149 4.62 -5.39 11.44
CA SER A 149 3.58 -4.65 10.72
C SER A 149 3.37 -3.24 11.27
N ARG A 150 3.30 -3.06 12.60
CA ARG A 150 3.20 -1.73 13.24
C ARG A 150 4.42 -0.86 12.98
N GLY A 151 5.60 -1.44 12.83
CA GLY A 151 6.82 -0.72 12.42
C GLY A 151 6.69 -0.17 11.00
N ASP A 152 6.29 -1.01 10.06
CA ASP A 152 6.07 -0.64 8.66
C ASP A 152 4.93 0.38 8.52
N PHE A 153 3.83 0.22 9.27
CA PHE A 153 2.74 1.19 9.33
C PHE A 153 3.18 2.56 9.85
N LYS A 154 3.98 2.61 10.91
CA LYS A 154 4.48 3.88 11.46
C LYS A 154 5.36 4.61 10.45
N GLU A 155 6.23 3.88 9.76
CA GLU A 155 7.11 4.45 8.74
C GLU A 155 6.30 4.97 7.53
N LEU A 156 5.35 4.21 7.03
CA LEU A 156 4.45 4.62 5.95
C LEU A 156 3.58 5.80 6.34
N LYS A 157 3.05 5.82 7.56
CA LYS A 157 2.28 6.96 8.09
C LYS A 157 3.14 8.22 8.18
N LYS A 158 4.40 8.09 8.58
CA LYS A 158 5.38 9.18 8.61
C LYS A 158 5.64 9.71 7.20
N ARG A 159 5.88 8.81 6.22
CA ARG A 159 6.09 9.16 4.81
C ARG A 159 4.88 9.88 4.21
N ARG A 160 3.66 9.36 4.45
CA ARG A 160 2.41 10.01 3.98
C ARG A 160 2.22 11.40 4.57
N LYS A 161 2.48 11.58 5.87
CA LYS A 161 2.40 12.89 6.53
C LYS A 161 3.40 13.88 5.92
N THR A 162 4.62 13.43 5.67
CA THR A 162 5.68 14.24 5.03
C THR A 162 5.30 14.61 3.59
N LEU A 163 4.80 13.63 2.81
CA LEU A 163 4.35 13.86 1.44
C LEU A 163 3.14 14.80 1.40
N GLY A 164 2.17 14.60 2.29
CA GLY A 164 0.99 15.45 2.41
C GLY A 164 1.36 16.90 2.74
N LYS A 165 2.32 17.10 3.66
CA LYS A 165 2.85 18.43 3.98
C LYS A 165 3.55 19.07 2.78
N ALA A 166 4.40 18.33 2.07
CA ALA A 166 5.10 18.82 0.89
C ALA A 166 4.12 19.18 -0.26
N LEU A 167 3.07 18.38 -0.47
CA LEU A 167 2.03 18.67 -1.47
C LEU A 167 1.22 19.93 -1.08
N TYR A 168 0.90 20.10 0.20
CA TYR A 168 0.20 21.28 0.70
C TYR A 168 1.05 22.56 0.54
N GLU A 169 2.33 22.50 0.87
CA GLU A 169 3.27 23.62 0.66
C GLU A 169 3.39 24.00 -0.81
N LYS A 170 3.50 23.00 -1.70
CA LYS A 170 3.50 23.24 -3.16
C LYS A 170 2.18 23.87 -3.63
N ALA A 171 1.04 23.41 -3.14
CA ALA A 171 -0.27 23.97 -3.48
C ALA A 171 -0.40 25.44 -3.06
N ILE A 172 0.11 25.80 -1.88
CA ILE A 172 0.16 27.19 -1.42
C ILE A 172 1.05 28.04 -2.34
N CYS A 173 2.25 27.56 -2.68
CA CYS A 173 3.14 28.27 -3.60
C CYS A 173 2.47 28.53 -4.97
N ILE A 174 1.75 27.53 -5.50
CA ILE A 174 0.99 27.69 -6.75
C ILE A 174 -0.12 28.74 -6.62
N ALA A 175 -0.90 28.67 -5.53
CA ALA A 175 -1.96 29.64 -5.25
C ALA A 175 -1.40 31.08 -5.11
N MET A 176 -0.29 31.24 -4.44
CA MET A 176 0.40 32.54 -4.30
C MET A 176 0.89 33.08 -5.66
N ALA A 177 1.47 32.21 -6.50
CA ALA A 177 1.90 32.61 -7.84
C ALA A 177 0.72 33.04 -8.73
N ILE A 178 -0.42 32.34 -8.63
CA ILE A 178 -1.64 32.72 -9.35
C ILE A 178 -2.16 34.09 -8.88
N LEU A 179 -2.20 34.30 -7.56
CA LEU A 179 -2.64 35.58 -6.99
C LEU A 179 -1.72 36.74 -7.40
N GLN A 180 -0.41 36.54 -7.38
CA GLN A 180 0.57 37.51 -7.85
C GLN A 180 0.40 37.86 -9.33
N SER A 181 0.20 36.83 -10.18
CA SER A 181 -0.07 37.03 -11.61
C SER A 181 -1.36 37.80 -11.85
N ALA A 182 -2.42 37.50 -11.11
CA ALA A 182 -3.71 38.20 -11.19
C ALA A 182 -3.58 39.66 -10.74
N ALA A 183 -2.86 39.92 -9.67
CA ALA A 183 -2.59 41.29 -9.18
C ALA A 183 -1.79 42.11 -10.20
N THR A 184 -0.77 41.51 -10.81
CA THR A 184 0.02 42.15 -11.86
C THR A 184 -0.84 42.50 -13.10
N VAL A 185 -1.73 41.58 -13.50
CA VAL A 185 -2.66 41.81 -14.61
C VAL A 185 -3.64 42.94 -14.27
N ALA A 186 -4.17 42.97 -13.05
CA ALA A 186 -5.09 44.03 -12.61
C ALA A 186 -4.39 45.42 -12.58
N ASP A 187 -3.17 45.48 -12.10
CA ASP A 187 -2.36 46.73 -12.02
C ASP A 187 -2.08 47.26 -13.41
N ILE A 188 -1.78 46.39 -14.37
CA ILE A 188 -1.56 46.72 -15.78
C ILE A 188 -2.85 47.21 -16.45
N MET A 189 -4.01 46.60 -16.13
CA MET A 189 -5.30 47.07 -16.63
C MET A 189 -5.73 48.43 -16.12
N ILE A 190 -5.46 48.70 -14.84
CA ILE A 190 -5.80 49.96 -14.20
C ILE A 190 -4.91 51.12 -14.70
N ASN A 191 -3.65 50.83 -14.88
CA ASN A 191 -2.67 51.87 -15.27
C ASN A 191 -2.52 52.07 -16.78
N GLY A 192 -3.29 51.36 -17.60
CA GLY A 192 -3.35 51.52 -19.05
C GLY A 192 -2.05 51.19 -19.82
N ALA A 193 -1.16 50.43 -19.21
CA ALA A 193 0.21 50.21 -19.71
C ALA A 193 0.32 49.12 -20.79
N ILE A 194 -0.75 48.37 -21.11
CA ILE A 194 -0.64 47.24 -22.05
C ILE A 194 -1.80 47.17 -23.05
N THR A 195 -1.46 46.94 -24.34
CA THR A 195 -2.39 46.54 -25.37
C THR A 195 -2.89 45.11 -25.18
N GLY A 196 -4.12 44.78 -25.63
CA GLY A 196 -4.74 43.46 -25.41
C GLY A 196 -3.89 42.26 -25.86
N ARG A 197 -2.91 42.42 -26.73
CA ARG A 197 -1.97 41.35 -27.15
C ARG A 197 -0.99 40.96 -26.04
N SER A 198 -0.50 41.91 -25.26
CA SER A 198 0.44 41.63 -24.17
C SER A 198 -0.24 40.94 -22.99
N LEU A 199 -1.53 41.21 -22.74
CA LEU A 199 -2.35 40.53 -21.73
C LEU A 199 -2.50 39.03 -22.05
N VAL A 200 -2.73 38.68 -23.31
CA VAL A 200 -2.86 37.29 -23.75
C VAL A 200 -1.55 36.51 -23.55
N ILE A 201 -0.39 37.15 -23.78
CA ILE A 201 0.91 36.50 -23.59
C ILE A 201 1.17 36.20 -22.09
N VAL A 202 0.88 37.14 -21.20
CA VAL A 202 1.06 36.96 -19.73
C VAL A 202 0.15 35.85 -19.20
N LEU A 203 -1.11 35.83 -19.62
CA LEU A 203 -2.05 34.76 -19.28
C LEU A 203 -1.59 33.40 -19.80
N ALA A 204 -1.13 33.33 -21.07
CA ALA A 204 -0.64 32.08 -21.68
C ALA A 204 0.61 31.53 -20.93
N LEU A 205 1.55 32.40 -20.55
CA LEU A 205 2.74 32.00 -19.75
C LEU A 205 2.37 31.55 -18.35
N SER A 206 1.41 32.19 -17.70
CA SER A 206 0.93 31.80 -16.38
C SER A 206 0.22 30.43 -16.43
N ILE A 207 -0.58 30.17 -17.45
CA ILE A 207 -1.25 28.87 -17.68
C ILE A 207 -0.22 27.78 -18.00
N ALA A 208 0.79 28.07 -18.82
CA ALA A 208 1.86 27.12 -19.17
C ALA A 208 2.70 26.74 -17.92
N ALA A 209 3.03 27.72 -17.08
CA ALA A 209 3.72 27.50 -15.80
C ALA A 209 2.88 26.64 -14.85
N LEU A 210 1.57 26.88 -14.77
CA LEU A 210 0.63 26.09 -13.99
C LEU A 210 0.57 24.64 -14.50
N PHE A 211 0.50 24.44 -15.83
CA PHE A 211 0.48 23.11 -16.45
C PHE A 211 1.78 22.31 -16.19
N THR A 212 2.94 22.98 -16.26
CA THR A 212 4.23 22.35 -15.96
C THR A 212 4.31 21.92 -14.49
N MET A 213 3.86 22.76 -13.55
CA MET A 213 3.79 22.41 -12.13
C MET A 213 2.81 21.27 -11.83
N ILE A 214 1.62 21.26 -12.44
CA ILE A 214 0.64 20.17 -12.31
C ILE A 214 1.22 18.85 -12.84
N ARG A 215 1.95 18.90 -13.95
CA ARG A 215 2.62 17.74 -14.53
C ARG A 215 3.70 17.17 -13.61
N GLU A 216 4.51 18.01 -12.99
CA GLU A 216 5.51 17.56 -11.99
C GLU A 216 4.87 16.95 -10.75
N VAL A 217 3.74 17.47 -10.28
CA VAL A 217 2.96 16.89 -9.17
C VAL A 217 2.27 15.58 -9.58
N GLY A 218 1.86 15.46 -10.87
CA GLY A 218 1.22 14.26 -11.43
C GLY A 218 2.19 13.10 -11.71
N LEU A 219 3.46 13.38 -12.01
CA LEU A 219 4.49 12.38 -12.27
C LEU A 219 5.03 11.67 -11.00
N GLY A 220 4.65 12.14 -9.81
CA GLY A 220 4.89 11.45 -8.54
C GLY A 220 3.90 10.30 -8.23
N ARG A 221 3.05 9.91 -9.19
CA ARG A 221 2.08 8.80 -9.10
C ARG A 221 2.47 7.68 -10.06
N GLY A 222 3.68 7.17 -9.91
CA GLY A 222 4.14 5.93 -10.54
C GLY A 222 4.52 4.92 -9.48
#